data_b090edf03f98a6f8d8bab7b06b609eba
#
_entry.id   b090edf03f98a6f8d8bab7b06b609eba
#
_cell.length_a   1.000
_cell.length_b   1.000
_cell.length_c   1.000
_cell.angle_alpha   90.00
_cell.angle_beta   90.00
_cell.angle_gamma   90.00
#
_symmetry.space_group_name_H-M   'P 1'
#
loop_
_entity.id
_entity.type
_entity.pdbx_description
1 polymer ?
#
loop_
_entity_poly.entity_id
_entity_poly.type
_entity_poly.pdbx_seq_one_letter_code
_entity_poly.pdbx_strand_id
1 'polypeptide(L)'
;ARVAFMPKGPIPAHQGRIDDLHNDKIMFALSASYNVEANWQTTNDLRLGFEFTYLKNRLYLGAEAYYLSSDLVKRQRVNHTYRYIGGYAQVGYFVTPKLQPALRWDFMDRNSTDTDGFLNMPAVGLNYYIMGYNLKLQAMYQFLGRWGHATQDARELDDLGLAQHSATVMLQFSF
;
A
#
# COMPACT_ATOMS: atom_id res chain seq x y z
N ALA A 1 7.86 12.02 11.72
CA ALA A 1 8.35 11.03 12.69
C ALA A 1 7.69 9.68 12.45
N ARG A 2 8.39 8.56 12.78
CA ARG A 2 7.85 7.20 12.74
C ARG A 2 8.29 6.48 14.02
N VAL A 3 7.33 5.77 14.64
CA VAL A 3 7.58 4.93 15.82
C VAL A 3 7.07 3.53 15.51
N ALA A 4 7.89 2.52 15.76
CA ALA A 4 7.55 1.12 15.57
C ALA A 4 7.66 0.36 16.89
N PHE A 5 6.67 -0.49 17.14
CA PHE A 5 6.61 -1.39 18.29
C PHE A 5 6.68 -2.84 17.81
N MET A 6 7.70 -3.56 18.27
CA MET A 6 8.01 -4.93 17.87
C MET A 6 8.17 -5.82 19.12
N PRO A 7 7.08 -6.24 19.76
CA PRO A 7 7.13 -6.94 21.05
C PRO A 7 7.85 -8.29 21.01
N LYS A 8 7.98 -8.88 19.82
CA LYS A 8 8.65 -10.18 19.61
C LYS A 8 10.01 -10.04 18.87
N GLY A 9 10.66 -8.87 19.03
CA GLY A 9 11.94 -8.53 18.40
C GLY A 9 11.80 -8.07 16.95
N PRO A 10 12.91 -7.64 16.35
CA PRO A 10 12.92 -7.01 15.04
C PRO A 10 12.38 -7.91 13.95
N ILE A 11 11.67 -7.30 13.01
CA ILE A 11 11.21 -7.96 11.78
C ILE A 11 12.26 -7.68 10.71
N PRO A 12 12.77 -8.72 10.02
CA PRO A 12 13.64 -8.51 8.87
C PRO A 12 12.89 -7.74 7.78
N ALA A 13 13.61 -6.89 7.04
CA ALA A 13 13.04 -6.03 6.00
C ALA A 13 12.45 -6.79 4.77
N HIS A 14 12.22 -8.07 4.90
CA HIS A 14 11.77 -8.94 3.81
C HIS A 14 10.28 -9.28 3.96
N GLN A 15 9.56 -9.27 2.85
CA GLN A 15 8.13 -9.57 2.74
C GLN A 15 7.85 -11.09 2.86
N GLY A 16 8.36 -11.73 3.84
CA GLY A 16 8.16 -13.15 4.04
C GLY A 16 9.31 -13.74 4.83
N ARG A 17 9.15 -14.96 5.29
CA ARG A 17 10.11 -15.59 6.15
C ARG A 17 10.47 -16.96 5.63
N ILE A 18 11.73 -17.12 5.19
CA ILE A 18 12.28 -18.39 4.73
C ILE A 18 13.07 -19.08 5.83
N ASP A 19 13.72 -18.30 6.72
CA ASP A 19 14.84 -18.79 7.55
C ASP A 19 14.48 -19.17 8.99
N ASP A 20 13.36 -18.69 9.54
CA ASP A 20 12.97 -18.99 10.91
C ASP A 20 11.45 -19.12 11.05
N LEU A 21 10.95 -20.28 10.78
CA LEU A 21 9.52 -20.60 10.82
C LEU A 21 8.96 -20.76 12.23
N HIS A 22 9.80 -20.76 13.27
CA HIS A 22 9.39 -21.15 14.64
C HIS A 22 9.05 -19.96 15.54
N ASN A 23 9.53 -18.76 15.24
CA ASN A 23 9.28 -17.60 16.09
C ASN A 23 8.28 -16.63 15.44
N ASP A 24 7.15 -16.42 16.04
CA ASP A 24 6.19 -15.41 15.62
C ASP A 24 6.81 -14.01 15.73
N LYS A 25 6.55 -13.16 14.75
CA LYS A 25 6.95 -11.75 14.76
C LYS A 25 5.72 -10.89 14.53
N ILE A 26 5.67 -9.76 15.22
CA ILE A 26 4.60 -8.79 15.07
C ILE A 26 5.19 -7.38 15.15
N MET A 27 4.70 -6.50 14.31
CA MET A 27 5.04 -5.10 14.28
C MET A 27 3.79 -4.25 14.10
N PHE A 28 3.76 -3.18 14.87
CA PHE A 28 2.86 -2.05 14.65
C PHE A 28 3.72 -0.81 14.50
N ALA A 29 3.43 0.03 13.52
CA ALA A 29 4.10 1.32 13.43
C ALA A 29 3.09 2.43 13.12
N LEU A 30 3.38 3.60 13.66
CA LEU A 30 2.68 4.84 13.39
C LEU A 30 3.66 5.86 12.86
N SER A 31 3.25 6.60 11.86
CA SER A 31 4.03 7.70 11.31
C SER A 31 3.17 8.96 11.20
N ALA A 32 3.79 10.10 11.42
CA ALA A 32 3.18 11.40 11.23
C ALA A 32 4.20 12.37 10.62
N SER A 33 3.77 13.17 9.68
CA SER A 33 4.52 14.32 9.18
C SER A 33 3.58 15.49 8.93
N TYR A 34 4.08 16.67 9.19
CA TYR A 34 3.39 17.92 8.89
C TYR A 34 4.35 18.80 8.10
N ASN A 35 3.89 19.27 6.95
CA ASN A 35 4.64 20.16 6.08
C ASN A 35 3.94 21.51 6.03
N VAL A 36 4.69 22.58 6.26
CA VAL A 36 4.25 23.97 6.12
C VAL A 36 5.15 24.60 5.07
N GLU A 37 4.61 24.88 3.94
CA GLU A 37 5.36 25.59 2.92
C GLU A 37 5.16 27.11 3.09
N ALA A 38 6.24 27.85 3.20
CA ALA A 38 6.25 29.29 3.41
C ALA A 38 6.03 30.11 2.13
N ASN A 39 5.98 29.48 0.97
CA ASN A 39 5.84 30.13 -0.33
C ASN A 39 4.40 30.07 -0.85
N TRP A 40 3.97 31.08 -1.54
CA TRP A 40 2.60 31.43 -1.93
C TRP A 40 1.86 30.52 -2.93
N GLN A 41 2.38 29.31 -3.19
CA GLN A 41 1.67 28.23 -3.91
C GLN A 41 1.46 27.01 -3.00
N THR A 42 1.29 27.20 -1.75
CA THR A 42 1.66 26.25 -0.71
C THR A 42 0.50 25.46 -0.20
N THR A 43 0.78 24.21 0.01
CA THR A 43 -0.08 23.27 0.70
C THR A 43 0.45 23.05 2.11
N ASN A 44 -0.42 23.18 3.12
CA ASN A 44 -0.14 22.64 4.43
C ASN A 44 -0.60 21.18 4.43
N ASP A 45 0.33 20.25 4.58
CA ASP A 45 0.04 18.81 4.50
C ASP A 45 0.20 18.14 5.85
N LEU A 46 -0.86 17.51 6.32
CA LEU A 46 -0.79 16.53 7.41
C LEU A 46 -0.84 15.13 6.82
N ARG A 47 0.17 14.31 7.11
CA ARG A 47 0.25 12.91 6.68
C ARG A 47 0.33 12.02 7.91
N LEU A 48 -0.55 11.03 7.96
CA LEU A 48 -0.54 9.99 8.98
C LEU A 48 -0.40 8.64 8.31
N GLY A 49 0.31 7.73 8.95
CA GLY A 49 0.50 6.36 8.46
C GLY A 49 0.39 5.36 9.59
N PHE A 50 -0.21 4.23 9.29
CA PHE A 50 -0.27 3.05 10.13
C PHE A 50 0.31 1.87 9.35
N GLU A 51 1.13 1.06 10.01
CA GLU A 51 1.71 -0.17 9.46
C GLU A 51 1.47 -1.33 10.42
N PHE A 52 1.15 -2.47 9.87
CA PHE A 52 1.01 -3.73 10.58
C PHE A 52 1.74 -4.84 9.81
N THR A 53 2.51 -5.65 10.52
CA THR A 53 3.12 -6.87 9.97
C THR A 53 3.03 -7.99 10.99
N TYR A 54 2.63 -9.16 10.51
CA TYR A 54 2.62 -10.39 11.30
C TYR A 54 3.22 -11.53 10.51
N LEU A 55 4.15 -12.22 11.13
CA LEU A 55 4.82 -13.40 10.60
C LEU A 55 4.61 -14.54 11.59
N LYS A 56 4.05 -15.62 11.12
CA LYS A 56 3.88 -16.86 11.91
C LYS A 56 4.05 -18.07 11.01
N ASN A 57 5.00 -18.94 11.35
CA ASN A 57 5.31 -20.10 10.54
C ASN A 57 5.52 -19.69 9.07
N ARG A 58 4.65 -20.19 8.19
CA ARG A 58 4.67 -19.91 6.74
C ARG A 58 3.76 -18.75 6.34
N LEU A 59 3.06 -18.14 7.30
CA LEU A 59 2.10 -17.07 7.05
C LEU A 59 2.78 -15.71 7.17
N TYR A 60 2.52 -14.86 6.20
CA TYR A 60 2.79 -13.43 6.21
C TYR A 60 1.47 -12.67 6.12
N LEU A 61 1.26 -11.73 7.03
CA LEU A 61 0.21 -10.71 6.94
C LEU A 61 0.87 -9.34 6.97
N GLY A 62 0.45 -8.46 6.08
CA GLY A 62 0.87 -7.07 6.05
C GLY A 62 -0.31 -6.16 5.76
N ALA A 63 -0.36 -5.01 6.42
CA ALA A 63 -1.34 -3.97 6.12
C ALA A 63 -0.71 -2.60 6.35
N GLU A 64 -1.07 -1.65 5.52
CA GLU A 64 -0.72 -0.25 5.68
C GLU A 64 -1.93 0.62 5.37
N ALA A 65 -2.07 1.71 6.11
CA ALA A 65 -3.08 2.71 5.87
C ALA A 65 -2.47 4.11 5.95
N TYR A 66 -2.89 4.98 5.06
CA TYR A 66 -2.38 6.34 4.94
C TYR A 66 -3.54 7.33 4.90
N TYR A 67 -3.36 8.43 5.60
CA TYR A 67 -4.24 9.59 5.55
C TYR A 67 -3.41 10.82 5.16
N LEU A 68 -3.92 11.58 4.22
CA LEU A 68 -3.37 12.87 3.82
C LEU A 68 -4.49 13.92 3.90
N SER A 69 -4.24 15.01 4.63
CA SER A 69 -5.03 16.24 4.55
C SER A 69 -4.15 17.33 3.98
N SER A 70 -4.55 17.90 2.87
CA SER A 70 -3.81 18.95 2.16
C SER A 70 -4.67 20.17 1.99
N ASP A 71 -4.25 21.30 2.60
CA ASP A 71 -4.92 22.58 2.49
C ASP A 71 -4.26 23.41 1.40
N LEU A 72 -4.95 23.58 0.28
CA LEU A 72 -4.53 24.48 -0.78
C LEU A 72 -4.81 25.94 -0.38
N VAL A 73 -3.78 26.66 0.04
CA VAL A 73 -3.85 28.09 0.30
C VAL A 73 -3.63 28.83 -1.03
N LYS A 74 -4.70 29.05 -1.79
CA LYS A 74 -4.64 29.91 -2.96
C LYS A 74 -4.68 31.39 -2.58
N ARG A 75 -3.87 32.20 -3.24
CA ARG A 75 -3.82 33.66 -3.11
C ARG A 75 -5.14 34.37 -3.40
N GLN A 76 -6.14 33.68 -3.92
CA GLN A 76 -7.46 34.18 -4.28
C GLN A 76 -8.59 33.27 -3.77
N ARG A 77 -9.03 33.49 -2.55
CA ARG A 77 -10.39 33.33 -2.03
C ARG A 77 -11.02 31.94 -1.91
N VAL A 78 -10.39 30.83 -2.23
CA VAL A 78 -11.02 29.52 -2.00
C VAL A 78 -10.01 28.61 -1.31
N ASN A 79 -10.18 28.42 -0.01
CA ASN A 79 -9.48 27.38 0.74
C ASN A 79 -10.14 26.04 0.42
N HIS A 80 -9.48 25.18 -0.33
CA HIS A 80 -9.92 23.80 -0.52
C HIS A 80 -9.04 22.88 0.32
N THR A 81 -9.66 22.12 1.18
CA THR A 81 -9.02 21.01 1.89
C THR A 81 -9.31 19.73 1.13
N TYR A 82 -8.27 19.07 0.66
CA TYR A 82 -8.35 17.73 0.08
C TYR A 82 -8.00 16.70 1.14
N ARG A 83 -8.79 15.65 1.23
CA ARG A 83 -8.56 14.53 2.14
C ARG A 83 -8.49 13.24 1.37
N TYR A 84 -7.40 12.53 1.56
CA TYR A 84 -7.14 11.26 0.89
C TYR A 84 -6.97 10.17 1.94
N ILE A 85 -7.56 9.02 1.69
CA ILE A 85 -7.35 7.81 2.47
C ILE A 85 -6.93 6.73 1.48
N GLY A 86 -5.91 5.97 1.82
CA GLY A 86 -5.48 4.84 1.03
C GLY A 86 -4.74 3.82 1.88
N GLY A 87 -4.58 2.64 1.34
CA GLY A 87 -3.86 1.59 2.03
C GLY A 87 -3.91 0.26 1.31
N TYR A 88 -3.35 -0.74 1.95
CA TYR A 88 -3.46 -2.11 1.46
C TYR A 88 -3.52 -3.11 2.61
N ALA A 89 -4.04 -4.29 2.30
CA ALA A 89 -3.90 -5.50 3.10
C ALA A 89 -3.37 -6.62 2.22
N GLN A 90 -2.44 -7.41 2.74
CA GLN A 90 -1.79 -8.49 2.02
C GLN A 90 -1.64 -9.72 2.89
N VAL A 91 -1.87 -10.88 2.29
CA VAL A 91 -1.56 -12.19 2.87
C VAL A 91 -0.70 -12.99 1.91
N GLY A 92 0.34 -13.63 2.44
CA GLY A 92 1.18 -14.57 1.70
C GLY A 92 1.39 -15.85 2.51
N TYR A 93 1.41 -16.98 1.85
CA TYR A 93 1.62 -18.27 2.50
C TYR A 93 2.62 -19.12 1.73
N PHE A 94 3.68 -19.58 2.40
CA PHE A 94 4.67 -20.48 1.80
C PHE A 94 4.12 -21.90 1.68
N VAL A 95 3.70 -22.28 0.49
CA VAL A 95 3.25 -23.66 0.19
C VAL A 95 4.44 -24.60 0.10
N THR A 96 5.59 -24.10 -0.34
CA THR A 96 6.91 -24.77 -0.27
C THR A 96 7.94 -23.77 0.28
N PRO A 97 9.16 -24.19 0.63
CA PRO A 97 10.22 -23.26 1.05
C PRO A 97 10.59 -22.17 0.01
N LYS A 98 10.20 -22.38 -1.25
CA LYS A 98 10.54 -21.47 -2.35
C LYS A 98 9.34 -20.82 -3.00
N LEU A 99 8.11 -21.25 -2.73
CA LEU A 99 6.94 -20.80 -3.44
C LEU A 99 5.93 -20.19 -2.46
N GLN A 100 5.56 -18.93 -2.69
CA GLN A 100 4.62 -18.17 -1.87
C GLN A 100 3.56 -17.53 -2.75
N PRO A 101 2.36 -18.12 -2.89
CA PRO A 101 1.19 -17.38 -3.34
C PRO A 101 0.85 -16.26 -2.37
N ALA A 102 0.32 -15.17 -2.92
CA ALA A 102 -0.09 -14.01 -2.17
C ALA A 102 -1.39 -13.43 -2.72
N LEU A 103 -2.18 -12.86 -1.82
CA LEU A 103 -3.34 -12.05 -2.14
C LEU A 103 -3.08 -10.65 -1.58
N ARG A 104 -3.45 -9.64 -2.33
CA ARG A 104 -3.33 -8.24 -1.93
C ARG A 104 -4.59 -7.49 -2.34
N TRP A 105 -5.01 -6.60 -1.50
CA TRP A 105 -6.08 -5.67 -1.78
C TRP A 105 -5.61 -4.27 -1.44
N ASP A 106 -5.48 -3.44 -2.47
CA ASP A 106 -5.20 -2.02 -2.34
C ASP A 106 -6.48 -1.23 -2.47
N PHE A 107 -6.58 -0.12 -1.76
CA PHE A 107 -7.68 0.80 -1.85
C PHE A 107 -7.21 2.24 -1.78
N MET A 108 -7.95 3.13 -2.42
CA MET A 108 -7.71 4.56 -2.35
C MET A 108 -9.01 5.34 -2.54
N ASP A 109 -9.26 6.27 -1.65
CA ASP A 109 -10.27 7.31 -1.78
C ASP A 109 -9.55 8.64 -2.03
N ARG A 110 -9.78 9.23 -3.21
CA ARG A 110 -9.12 10.46 -3.63
C ARG A 110 -9.69 11.71 -3.00
N ASN A 111 -10.93 11.66 -2.53
CA ASN A 111 -11.59 12.80 -1.90
C ASN A 111 -12.66 12.30 -0.94
N SER A 112 -12.27 12.06 0.30
CA SER A 112 -13.18 11.55 1.34
C SER A 112 -14.31 12.54 1.70
N THR A 113 -14.34 13.73 1.10
CA THR A 113 -15.42 14.71 1.29
C THR A 113 -16.49 14.63 0.22
N ASP A 114 -16.21 13.99 -0.90
CA ASP A 114 -17.13 13.77 -2.01
C ASP A 114 -17.45 12.28 -2.16
N THR A 115 -18.60 11.96 -2.71
CA THR A 115 -19.05 10.57 -2.95
C THR A 115 -18.37 9.92 -4.16
N ASP A 116 -17.23 10.40 -4.59
CA ASP A 116 -16.60 10.21 -5.87
C ASP A 116 -15.80 8.92 -6.06
N GLY A 117 -16.21 7.88 -5.45
CA GLY A 117 -15.72 6.59 -5.88
C GLY A 117 -14.41 6.16 -5.25
N PHE A 118 -14.55 5.12 -4.51
CA PHE A 118 -13.50 4.37 -3.88
C PHE A 118 -12.84 3.45 -4.90
N LEU A 119 -11.53 3.61 -5.12
CA LEU A 119 -10.75 2.74 -5.97
C LEU A 119 -10.39 1.46 -5.21
N ASN A 120 -10.66 0.32 -5.83
CA ASN A 120 -10.31 -1.00 -5.31
C ASN A 120 -9.45 -1.74 -6.31
N MET A 121 -8.35 -2.29 -5.83
CA MET A 121 -7.35 -2.97 -6.66
C MET A 121 -6.97 -4.32 -6.03
N PRO A 122 -7.87 -5.32 -6.10
CA PRO A 122 -7.50 -6.67 -5.69
C PRO A 122 -6.43 -7.25 -6.62
N ALA A 123 -5.48 -7.95 -6.05
CA ALA A 123 -4.39 -8.58 -6.76
C ALA A 123 -4.12 -10.00 -6.26
N VAL A 124 -3.72 -10.86 -7.16
CA VAL A 124 -3.15 -12.18 -6.86
C VAL A 124 -1.72 -12.21 -7.32
N GLY A 125 -0.86 -12.82 -6.53
CA GLY A 125 0.56 -12.86 -6.83
C GLY A 125 1.20 -14.21 -6.51
N LEU A 126 2.36 -14.43 -7.10
CA LEU A 126 3.18 -15.59 -6.85
C LEU A 126 4.64 -15.15 -6.75
N ASN A 127 5.26 -15.47 -5.62
CA ASN A 127 6.68 -15.24 -5.40
C ASN A 127 7.42 -16.58 -5.45
N TYR A 128 8.47 -16.65 -6.26
CA TYR A 128 9.37 -17.80 -6.34
C TYR A 128 10.77 -17.39 -5.93
N TYR A 129 11.27 -17.95 -4.83
CA TYR A 129 12.56 -17.63 -4.22
C TYR A 129 13.62 -18.59 -4.75
N ILE A 130 14.44 -18.13 -5.69
CA ILE A 130 15.47 -18.94 -6.36
C ILE A 130 16.67 -19.13 -5.41
N MET A 131 17.18 -18.05 -4.85
CA MET A 131 18.32 -18.01 -3.91
C MET A 131 17.92 -17.24 -2.64
N GLY A 132 16.94 -17.76 -1.89
CA GLY A 132 16.41 -17.05 -0.74
C GLY A 132 15.91 -15.66 -1.10
N TYR A 133 16.26 -14.66 -0.31
CA TYR A 133 15.86 -13.26 -0.57
C TYR A 133 16.71 -12.57 -1.64
N ASN A 134 17.88 -13.13 -1.96
CA ASN A 134 18.85 -12.50 -2.87
C ASN A 134 18.40 -12.55 -4.33
N LEU A 135 17.64 -13.56 -4.70
CA LEU A 135 17.11 -13.68 -6.04
C LEU A 135 15.69 -14.26 -5.99
N LYS A 136 14.71 -13.49 -6.41
CA LYS A 136 13.33 -13.95 -6.51
C LYS A 136 12.67 -13.51 -7.81
N LEU A 137 11.80 -14.37 -8.34
CA LEU A 137 10.87 -14.08 -9.42
C LEU A 137 9.50 -13.80 -8.81
N GLN A 138 8.84 -12.74 -9.25
CA GLN A 138 7.51 -12.36 -8.82
C GLN A 138 6.60 -12.22 -10.03
N ALA A 139 5.41 -12.77 -9.95
CA ALA A 139 4.34 -12.54 -10.90
C ALA A 139 3.12 -12.02 -10.14
N MET A 140 2.46 -11.02 -10.69
CA MET A 140 1.25 -10.43 -10.10
C MET A 140 0.25 -10.12 -11.20
N TYR A 141 -1.00 -10.38 -10.90
CA TYR A 141 -2.14 -9.91 -11.67
C TYR A 141 -3.03 -9.06 -10.79
N GLN A 142 -3.35 -7.86 -11.23
CA GLN A 142 -4.14 -6.88 -10.51
C GLN A 142 -5.33 -6.42 -11.34
N PHE A 143 -6.46 -6.27 -10.70
CA PHE A 143 -7.66 -5.69 -11.25
C PHE A 143 -7.93 -4.32 -10.62
N LEU A 144 -8.21 -3.32 -11.43
CA LEU A 144 -8.65 -2.00 -10.99
C LEU A 144 -10.17 -1.93 -11.09
N GLY A 145 -10.85 -1.92 -9.96
CA GLY A 145 -12.30 -1.76 -9.86
C GLY A 145 -12.66 -0.44 -9.18
N ARG A 146 -13.76 0.14 -9.59
CA ARG A 146 -14.36 1.29 -8.93
C ARG A 146 -15.67 0.88 -8.29
N TRP A 147 -15.85 1.23 -7.02
CA TRP A 147 -17.09 1.02 -6.30
C TRP A 147 -17.57 2.38 -5.80
N GLY A 148 -18.73 2.79 -6.28
CA GLY A 148 -19.33 4.10 -5.99
C GLY A 148 -20.04 4.67 -7.23
N HIS A 149 -20.71 5.79 -7.07
CA HIS A 149 -21.33 6.49 -8.20
C HIS A 149 -20.20 7.09 -9.07
N ALA A 150 -20.19 6.72 -10.34
CA ALA A 150 -19.25 7.27 -11.29
C ALA A 150 -19.58 8.76 -11.50
N THR A 151 -18.73 9.63 -11.01
CA THR A 151 -18.71 11.04 -11.40
C THR A 151 -18.00 11.23 -12.74
N GLN A 152 -17.97 12.45 -13.24
CA GLN A 152 -17.33 12.78 -14.54
C GLN A 152 -15.88 12.30 -14.63
N ASP A 153 -15.12 12.33 -13.52
CA ASP A 153 -13.73 11.85 -13.46
C ASP A 153 -13.59 10.34 -13.76
N ALA A 154 -14.64 9.57 -13.48
CA ALA A 154 -14.68 8.15 -13.83
C ALA A 154 -14.77 7.93 -15.34
N ARG A 155 -15.45 8.82 -16.06
CA ARG A 155 -15.54 8.79 -17.52
C ARG A 155 -14.21 9.20 -18.16
N GLU A 156 -13.52 10.20 -17.62
CA GLU A 156 -12.21 10.62 -18.14
C GLU A 156 -11.17 9.49 -18.07
N LEU A 157 -11.20 8.67 -17.02
CA LEU A 157 -10.27 7.53 -16.93
C LEU A 157 -10.65 6.37 -17.86
N ASP A 158 -11.95 6.17 -18.14
CA ASP A 158 -12.41 5.21 -19.13
C ASP A 158 -12.10 5.71 -20.55
N ASP A 159 -12.26 7.02 -20.82
CA ASP A 159 -11.91 7.66 -22.09
C ASP A 159 -10.41 7.64 -22.36
N LEU A 160 -9.56 7.63 -21.33
CA LEU A 160 -8.11 7.49 -21.46
C LEU A 160 -7.68 6.04 -21.75
N GLY A 161 -8.60 5.08 -21.84
CA GLY A 161 -8.30 3.68 -22.15
C GLY A 161 -7.40 3.01 -21.11
N LEU A 162 -7.44 3.46 -19.84
CA LEU A 162 -6.67 2.84 -18.77
C LEU A 162 -7.16 1.40 -18.58
N ALA A 163 -6.24 0.46 -18.78
CA ALA A 163 -6.51 -0.95 -18.59
C ALA A 163 -7.00 -1.23 -17.17
N GLN A 164 -8.18 -1.82 -17.05
CA GLN A 164 -8.71 -2.28 -15.76
C GLN A 164 -7.94 -3.50 -15.21
N HIS A 165 -7.01 -4.02 -15.99
CA HIS A 165 -6.24 -5.21 -15.70
C HIS A 165 -4.75 -4.94 -15.90
N SER A 166 -3.93 -5.43 -14.96
CA SER A 166 -2.48 -5.34 -15.04
C SER A 166 -1.85 -6.70 -14.73
N ALA A 167 -0.92 -7.13 -15.56
CA ALA A 167 -0.09 -8.29 -15.30
C ALA A 167 1.38 -7.84 -15.25
N THR A 168 2.08 -8.17 -14.18
CA THR A 168 3.47 -7.79 -13.97
C THR A 168 4.30 -9.01 -13.63
N VAL A 169 5.47 -9.11 -14.26
CA VAL A 169 6.51 -10.09 -13.90
C VAL A 169 7.78 -9.32 -13.59
N MET A 170 8.39 -9.62 -12.46
CA MET A 170 9.59 -8.93 -11.97
C MET A 170 10.62 -9.92 -11.47
N LEU A 171 11.87 -9.73 -11.84
CA LEU A 171 13.03 -10.41 -11.27
C LEU A 171 13.71 -9.42 -10.31
N GLN A 172 13.82 -9.80 -9.04
CA GLN A 172 14.44 -8.97 -8.01
C GLN A 172 15.76 -9.58 -7.55
N PHE A 173 16.80 -8.74 -7.54
CA PHE A 173 18.10 -9.01 -6.95
C PHE A 173 18.31 -8.16 -5.70
N SER A 174 18.90 -8.76 -4.66
CA SER A 174 19.33 -8.07 -3.43
C SER A 174 20.77 -8.52 -3.12
N PHE A 175 21.65 -7.57 -2.86
CA PHE A 175 23.06 -7.78 -2.55
C PHE A 175 23.33 -7.47 -1.08
#